data_e5eabf3ac0cf1c352852354d76d40f01
#
_entry.id   e5eabf3ac0cf1c352852354d76d40f01
#
_cell.length_a   1.000
_cell.length_b   1.000
_cell.length_c   1.000
_cell.angle_alpha   90.00
_cell.angle_beta   90.00
_cell.angle_gamma   90.00
#
_symmetry.space_group_name_H-M   'P 1'
#
loop_
_entity.id
_entity.type
_entity.pdbx_description
1 polymer ?
#
loop_
_entity_poly.entity_id
_entity_poly.type
_entity_poly.pdbx_seq_one_letter_code
_entity_poly.pdbx_strand_id
1 'polypeptide(L)'
;MANNAVADKVPTKAELEARFGRDIFNDFDYNDPRFNDQFNEVLEEHLAHCPVAWSNDGHGYWWISRNEDVRRVAQDWQTFSNAKGYAPNRPEGLPLLYPEECDPPYQSAWRKVLNPHLSPKVVANYEQAIIDDTNELIDRFIAKGGCEFIADFGSILPGLVFFKNVLGVPVDDLPWLVESAELANFAPNEERQIHIDKVWAYLDNFLKQRAKLPPRGDMVDAILAGVKYTEDQDSPWEHKVSVLVDITFGGINTTTYVLASAVKHLAENPEDRAFLAANPDKMVGAVEEFARMFPPIVGMGRSCTRDVEIAGTPIKEGDFVMIAYSASSRDPRGVENASVVDIHREPVPHYTFGAGPHRCIGSNLARLEIATVLQEWLKRIPEFSVKPGSKPEYITGFLRGMTKLEILW
;
A
#
# COMPACT_ATOMS: atom_id res chain seq x y z
N MET A 1 -17.50 35.77 17.21
CA MET A 1 -18.51 35.74 16.13
C MET A 1 -18.73 34.29 15.79
N ALA A 2 -19.92 33.78 16.07
CA ALA A 2 -20.23 32.38 15.86
C ALA A 2 -20.26 32.07 14.35
N ASN A 3 -19.38 31.21 13.89
CA ASN A 3 -19.44 30.63 12.56
C ASN A 3 -20.68 29.72 12.52
N ASN A 4 -21.77 30.21 11.94
CA ASN A 4 -22.87 29.37 11.49
C ASN A 4 -22.31 28.54 10.30
N ALA A 5 -21.68 27.40 10.59
CA ALA A 5 -21.55 26.35 9.61
C ALA A 5 -22.98 25.90 9.28
N VAL A 6 -23.49 26.31 8.13
CA VAL A 6 -24.63 25.66 7.48
C VAL A 6 -24.22 24.20 7.37
N ALA A 7 -24.90 23.32 8.07
CA ALA A 7 -24.70 21.89 7.90
C ALA A 7 -24.99 21.61 6.42
N ASP A 8 -23.94 21.28 5.65
CA ASP A 8 -24.09 20.99 4.24
C ASP A 8 -25.14 19.89 4.09
N LYS A 9 -26.14 20.16 3.25
CA LYS A 9 -27.26 19.25 3.04
C LYS A 9 -26.73 17.94 2.47
N VAL A 10 -27.09 16.83 3.10
CA VAL A 10 -26.76 15.49 2.58
C VAL A 10 -27.24 15.38 1.12
N PRO A 11 -26.35 15.07 0.15
CA PRO A 11 -26.74 14.94 -1.25
C PRO A 11 -27.79 13.85 -1.44
N THR A 12 -28.74 14.08 -2.32
CA THR A 12 -29.71 13.05 -2.74
C THR A 12 -29.06 12.06 -3.71
N LYS A 13 -29.63 10.88 -3.83
CA LYS A 13 -29.23 9.88 -4.83
C LYS A 13 -29.07 10.48 -6.24
N ALA A 14 -30.06 11.28 -6.66
CA ALA A 14 -30.02 11.91 -8.00
C ALA A 14 -28.86 12.91 -8.16
N GLU A 15 -28.54 13.66 -7.12
CA GLU A 15 -27.38 14.57 -7.11
C GLU A 15 -26.04 13.78 -7.18
N LEU A 16 -25.92 12.65 -6.46
CA LEU A 16 -24.75 11.78 -6.51
C LEU A 16 -24.60 11.12 -7.88
N GLU A 17 -25.69 10.56 -8.44
CA GLU A 17 -25.68 9.95 -9.78
C GLU A 17 -25.34 10.98 -10.88
N ALA A 18 -25.83 12.21 -10.75
CA ALA A 18 -25.49 13.27 -11.70
C ALA A 18 -24.01 13.68 -11.63
N ARG A 19 -23.40 13.70 -10.44
CA ARG A 19 -22.01 14.11 -10.22
C ARG A 19 -21.02 12.99 -10.48
N PHE A 20 -21.29 11.79 -9.98
CA PHE A 20 -20.36 10.67 -9.97
C PHE A 20 -20.74 9.52 -10.92
N GLY A 21 -21.92 9.62 -11.57
CA GLY A 21 -22.48 8.55 -12.40
C GLY A 21 -22.99 7.34 -11.61
N ARG A 22 -23.04 7.43 -10.27
CA ARG A 22 -23.38 6.34 -9.36
C ARG A 22 -23.83 6.88 -8.00
N ASP A 23 -24.71 6.14 -7.30
CA ASP A 23 -25.03 6.41 -5.89
C ASP A 23 -23.90 5.87 -5.00
N ILE A 24 -22.89 6.71 -4.74
CA ILE A 24 -21.70 6.34 -3.98
C ILE A 24 -21.99 6.00 -2.51
N PHE A 25 -23.20 6.25 -1.99
CA PHE A 25 -23.56 5.91 -0.61
C PHE A 25 -24.16 4.52 -0.48
N ASN A 26 -24.89 4.05 -1.51
CA ASN A 26 -25.63 2.79 -1.49
C ASN A 26 -25.23 1.82 -2.61
N ASP A 27 -24.27 2.21 -3.46
CA ASP A 27 -23.75 1.40 -4.56
C ASP A 27 -22.32 1.84 -4.89
N PHE A 28 -21.45 1.93 -3.89
CA PHE A 28 -20.03 2.29 -4.07
C PHE A 28 -19.24 1.12 -4.64
N ASP A 29 -18.31 1.41 -5.53
CA ASP A 29 -17.36 0.44 -6.06
C ASP A 29 -16.00 1.09 -6.25
N TYR A 30 -15.04 0.72 -5.41
CA TYR A 30 -13.69 1.29 -5.48
C TYR A 30 -12.91 0.90 -6.75
N ASN A 31 -13.41 -0.09 -7.53
CA ASN A 31 -12.83 -0.46 -8.82
C ASN A 31 -13.43 0.33 -9.99
N ASP A 32 -14.40 1.21 -9.75
CA ASP A 32 -15.07 1.94 -10.84
C ASP A 32 -14.11 2.92 -11.51
N PRO A 33 -13.76 2.75 -12.79
CA PRO A 33 -12.80 3.60 -13.49
C PRO A 33 -13.25 5.06 -13.62
N ARG A 34 -14.55 5.36 -13.44
CA ARG A 34 -15.08 6.73 -13.40
C ARG A 34 -14.50 7.53 -12.23
N PHE A 35 -14.07 6.86 -11.15
CA PHE A 35 -13.50 7.50 -9.98
C PHE A 35 -11.99 7.80 -10.12
N ASN A 36 -11.32 7.43 -11.22
CA ASN A 36 -9.90 7.71 -11.39
C ASN A 36 -9.55 9.18 -11.14
N ASP A 37 -10.31 10.09 -11.71
CA ASP A 37 -10.10 11.53 -11.56
C ASP A 37 -10.86 12.13 -10.34
N GLN A 38 -11.93 11.48 -9.85
CA GLN A 38 -12.82 11.98 -8.79
C GLN A 38 -12.69 11.24 -7.44
N PHE A 39 -11.71 10.35 -7.31
CA PHE A 39 -11.61 9.46 -6.16
C PHE A 39 -11.57 10.22 -4.81
N ASN A 40 -10.77 11.26 -4.73
CA ASN A 40 -10.67 12.06 -3.51
C ASN A 40 -12.00 12.76 -3.16
N GLU A 41 -12.73 13.27 -4.15
CA GLU A 41 -14.04 13.88 -3.96
C GLU A 41 -15.08 12.87 -3.42
N VAL A 42 -15.04 11.64 -3.93
CA VAL A 42 -15.88 10.54 -3.42
C VAL A 42 -15.57 10.24 -1.95
N LEU A 43 -14.28 10.19 -1.59
CA LEU A 43 -13.88 9.96 -0.19
C LEU A 43 -14.30 11.10 0.74
N GLU A 44 -14.24 12.34 0.27
CA GLU A 44 -14.70 13.52 1.02
C GLU A 44 -16.21 13.48 1.27
N GLU A 45 -17.02 13.09 0.26
CA GLU A 45 -18.46 12.88 0.42
C GLU A 45 -18.78 11.77 1.44
N HIS A 46 -18.04 10.65 1.40
CA HIS A 46 -18.20 9.59 2.40
C HIS A 46 -17.90 10.10 3.81
N LEU A 47 -16.78 10.80 4.01
CA LEU A 47 -16.40 11.35 5.30
C LEU A 47 -17.42 12.36 5.83
N ALA A 48 -17.96 13.19 4.95
CA ALA A 48 -18.92 14.23 5.33
C ALA A 48 -20.30 13.66 5.65
N HIS A 49 -20.84 12.77 4.82
CA HIS A 49 -22.25 12.43 4.78
C HIS A 49 -22.58 10.96 4.96
N CYS A 50 -21.70 10.02 4.59
CA CYS A 50 -21.95 8.58 4.64
C CYS A 50 -20.70 7.79 5.04
N PRO A 51 -20.28 7.86 6.31
CA PRO A 51 -19.03 7.25 6.76
C PRO A 51 -19.03 5.73 6.72
N VAL A 52 -20.19 5.10 6.59
CA VAL A 52 -20.38 3.66 6.35
C VAL A 52 -21.27 3.52 5.12
N ALA A 53 -20.66 3.46 3.95
CA ALA A 53 -21.34 3.31 2.67
C ALA A 53 -21.50 1.83 2.31
N TRP A 54 -22.47 1.52 1.47
CA TRP A 54 -22.70 0.16 0.97
C TRP A 54 -22.17 0.00 -0.47
N SER A 55 -21.62 -1.17 -0.74
CA SER A 55 -21.25 -1.62 -2.09
C SER A 55 -22.05 -2.84 -2.49
N ASN A 56 -22.54 -2.86 -3.73
CA ASN A 56 -23.17 -4.03 -4.33
C ASN A 56 -22.18 -4.90 -5.10
N ASP A 57 -20.87 -4.56 -5.10
CA ASP A 57 -19.86 -5.34 -5.79
C ASP A 57 -19.70 -6.73 -5.14
N GLY A 58 -19.73 -7.77 -5.98
CA GLY A 58 -19.64 -9.17 -5.54
C GLY A 58 -20.76 -9.59 -4.61
N HIS A 59 -20.41 -9.98 -3.40
CA HIS A 59 -21.38 -10.37 -2.36
C HIS A 59 -21.89 -9.18 -1.54
N GLY A 60 -21.43 -7.96 -1.87
CA GLY A 60 -21.67 -6.75 -1.10
C GLY A 60 -20.71 -6.59 0.07
N TYR A 61 -20.41 -5.34 0.40
CA TYR A 61 -19.60 -5.00 1.57
C TYR A 61 -19.89 -3.59 2.08
N TRP A 62 -19.55 -3.35 3.35
CA TRP A 62 -19.60 -2.05 3.97
C TRP A 62 -18.26 -1.33 3.81
N TRP A 63 -18.27 -0.10 3.31
CA TRP A 63 -17.10 0.77 3.17
C TRP A 63 -17.01 1.74 4.34
N ILE A 64 -15.97 1.62 5.18
CA ILE A 64 -15.83 2.37 6.44
C ILE A 64 -14.75 3.43 6.28
N SER A 65 -15.11 4.71 6.42
CA SER A 65 -14.26 5.84 6.02
C SER A 65 -13.65 6.63 7.19
N ARG A 66 -14.35 6.78 8.34
CA ARG A 66 -13.88 7.61 9.45
C ARG A 66 -12.63 7.05 10.10
N ASN A 67 -11.70 7.92 10.44
CA ASN A 67 -10.43 7.58 11.07
C ASN A 67 -10.61 6.71 12.34
N GLU A 68 -11.51 7.09 13.24
CA GLU A 68 -11.78 6.35 14.49
C GLU A 68 -12.36 4.96 14.23
N ASP A 69 -13.27 4.82 13.26
CA ASP A 69 -13.91 3.55 12.90
C ASP A 69 -12.92 2.62 12.19
N VAL A 70 -12.10 3.14 11.27
CA VAL A 70 -11.01 2.42 10.63
C VAL A 70 -10.04 1.88 11.67
N ARG A 71 -9.64 2.71 12.64
CA ARG A 71 -8.78 2.29 13.74
C ARG A 71 -9.41 1.17 14.56
N ARG A 72 -10.69 1.33 14.96
CA ARG A 72 -11.42 0.34 15.73
C ARG A 72 -11.46 -1.00 15.02
N VAL A 73 -11.90 -1.02 13.75
CA VAL A 73 -11.99 -2.25 12.95
C VAL A 73 -10.62 -2.91 12.75
N ALA A 74 -9.58 -2.13 12.49
CA ALA A 74 -8.22 -2.66 12.30
C ALA A 74 -7.63 -3.27 13.58
N GLN A 75 -8.05 -2.84 14.76
CA GLN A 75 -7.53 -3.33 16.05
C GLN A 75 -8.34 -4.47 16.66
N ASP A 76 -9.65 -4.51 16.40
CA ASP A 76 -10.57 -5.53 16.95
C ASP A 76 -10.67 -6.75 16.03
N TRP A 77 -9.58 -7.51 15.93
CA TRP A 77 -9.51 -8.70 15.10
C TRP A 77 -10.47 -9.81 15.52
N GLN A 78 -10.89 -9.83 16.79
CA GLN A 78 -11.87 -10.81 17.29
C GLN A 78 -13.25 -10.60 16.66
N THR A 79 -13.61 -9.33 16.40
CA THR A 79 -14.86 -8.97 15.71
C THR A 79 -14.69 -8.92 14.20
N PHE A 80 -13.52 -8.50 13.71
CA PHE A 80 -13.23 -8.25 12.30
C PHE A 80 -12.04 -9.08 11.83
N SER A 81 -12.33 -10.32 11.44
CA SER A 81 -11.35 -11.37 11.12
C SER A 81 -10.78 -11.22 9.71
N ASN A 82 -9.48 -11.53 9.55
CA ASN A 82 -8.82 -11.69 8.27
C ASN A 82 -8.87 -13.12 7.71
N ALA A 83 -9.34 -14.09 8.47
CA ALA A 83 -9.19 -15.51 8.13
C ALA A 83 -9.97 -15.95 6.86
N LYS A 84 -10.85 -15.09 6.32
CA LYS A 84 -11.54 -15.33 5.05
C LYS A 84 -10.97 -14.50 3.88
N GLY A 85 -9.80 -13.88 4.10
CA GLY A 85 -9.16 -13.01 3.12
C GLY A 85 -9.52 -11.53 3.28
N TYR A 86 -8.76 -10.67 2.61
CA TYR A 86 -8.90 -9.21 2.69
C TYR A 86 -9.60 -8.58 1.47
N ALA A 87 -9.88 -9.36 0.43
CA ALA A 87 -10.59 -8.88 -0.77
C ALA A 87 -12.06 -9.33 -0.76
N PRO A 88 -13.02 -8.44 -1.09
CA PRO A 88 -14.44 -8.77 -1.05
C PRO A 88 -14.82 -9.83 -2.08
N ASN A 89 -14.10 -9.90 -3.20
CA ASN A 89 -14.32 -10.84 -4.31
C ASN A 89 -13.14 -11.80 -4.48
N ARG A 90 -12.62 -12.32 -3.36
CA ARG A 90 -11.51 -13.27 -3.40
C ARG A 90 -11.93 -14.52 -4.17
N PRO A 91 -11.22 -14.92 -5.24
CA PRO A 91 -11.54 -16.12 -5.99
C PRO A 91 -11.48 -17.36 -5.10
N GLU A 92 -12.45 -18.27 -5.27
CA GLU A 92 -12.43 -19.56 -4.57
C GLU A 92 -11.22 -20.40 -5.00
N GLY A 93 -10.64 -21.13 -4.05
CA GLY A 93 -9.51 -22.03 -4.30
C GLY A 93 -8.13 -21.37 -4.33
N LEU A 94 -8.02 -20.06 -4.25
CA LEU A 94 -6.72 -19.42 -4.07
C LEU A 94 -6.18 -19.71 -2.66
N PRO A 95 -4.88 -20.07 -2.53
CA PRO A 95 -4.24 -20.22 -1.22
C PRO A 95 -4.31 -18.91 -0.43
N LEU A 96 -4.56 -19.00 0.89
CA LEU A 96 -4.49 -17.84 1.77
C LEU A 96 -3.07 -17.25 1.80
N LEU A 97 -2.98 -15.93 1.89
CA LEU A 97 -1.72 -15.19 2.02
C LEU A 97 -1.39 -15.01 3.50
N TYR A 98 -0.43 -15.78 4.01
CA TYR A 98 0.03 -15.68 5.39
C TYR A 98 1.19 -14.68 5.50
N PRO A 99 1.24 -13.88 6.60
CA PRO A 99 0.33 -13.83 7.73
C PRO A 99 -0.84 -12.85 7.58
N GLU A 100 -1.09 -12.27 6.39
CA GLU A 100 -2.14 -11.27 6.19
C GLU A 100 -3.54 -11.87 6.29
N GLU A 101 -3.77 -13.06 5.71
CA GLU A 101 -5.07 -13.71 5.69
C GLU A 101 -5.21 -14.78 6.78
N CYS A 102 -4.83 -14.44 8.02
CA CYS A 102 -5.12 -15.22 9.21
C CYS A 102 -5.15 -14.36 10.47
N ASP A 103 -5.75 -14.89 11.52
CA ASP A 103 -5.89 -14.19 12.79
C ASP A 103 -4.83 -14.67 13.83
N PRO A 104 -4.61 -13.88 14.91
CA PRO A 104 -3.91 -14.38 16.09
C PRO A 104 -4.60 -15.67 16.65
N PRO A 105 -3.86 -16.64 17.19
CA PRO A 105 -2.43 -16.58 17.51
C PRO A 105 -1.48 -16.90 16.35
N TYR A 106 -1.95 -17.53 15.26
CA TYR A 106 -1.09 -17.98 14.16
C TYR A 106 -0.43 -16.81 13.42
N GLN A 107 -1.20 -15.77 13.13
CA GLN A 107 -0.69 -14.51 12.60
C GLN A 107 0.46 -13.95 13.48
N SER A 108 0.22 -13.89 14.78
CA SER A 108 1.20 -13.34 15.72
C SER A 108 2.46 -14.18 15.82
N ALA A 109 2.35 -15.52 15.69
CA ALA A 109 3.50 -16.41 15.64
C ALA A 109 4.41 -16.09 14.45
N TRP A 110 3.85 -15.92 13.25
CA TRP A 110 4.60 -15.49 12.06
C TRP A 110 5.20 -14.11 12.24
N ARG A 111 4.41 -13.14 12.73
CA ARG A 111 4.90 -11.76 12.97
C ARG A 111 6.09 -11.73 13.94
N LYS A 112 6.09 -12.58 14.95
CA LYS A 112 7.18 -12.67 15.94
C LYS A 112 8.51 -13.08 15.29
N VAL A 113 8.50 -13.95 14.30
CA VAL A 113 9.73 -14.40 13.63
C VAL A 113 10.14 -13.50 12.45
N LEU A 114 9.19 -12.82 11.81
CA LEU A 114 9.45 -11.95 10.67
C LEU A 114 9.84 -10.52 11.05
N ASN A 115 9.15 -9.91 12.03
CA ASN A 115 9.36 -8.51 12.42
C ASN A 115 10.83 -8.14 12.75
N PRO A 116 11.64 -9.00 13.39
CA PRO A 116 13.03 -8.68 13.68
C PRO A 116 13.86 -8.35 12.43
N HIS A 117 13.56 -8.99 11.28
CA HIS A 117 14.29 -8.82 10.02
C HIS A 117 13.95 -7.49 9.30
N LEU A 118 12.85 -6.83 9.68
CA LEU A 118 12.45 -5.51 9.18
C LEU A 118 12.38 -4.46 10.32
N SER A 119 13.08 -4.74 11.41
CA SER A 119 13.25 -3.75 12.49
C SER A 119 14.07 -2.54 12.02
N PRO A 120 13.90 -1.34 12.63
CA PRO A 120 14.66 -0.15 12.24
C PRO A 120 16.17 -0.38 12.20
N LYS A 121 16.71 -1.16 13.16
CA LYS A 121 18.14 -1.48 13.23
C LYS A 121 18.62 -2.31 12.03
N VAL A 122 17.84 -3.28 11.58
CA VAL A 122 18.20 -4.14 10.44
C VAL A 122 18.03 -3.36 9.14
N VAL A 123 16.92 -2.65 9.00
CA VAL A 123 16.60 -1.86 7.81
C VAL A 123 17.67 -0.79 7.53
N ALA A 124 18.23 -0.15 8.57
CA ALA A 124 19.32 0.82 8.42
C ALA A 124 20.55 0.26 7.68
N ASN A 125 20.77 -1.06 7.69
CA ASN A 125 21.88 -1.66 6.95
C ASN A 125 21.67 -1.66 5.43
N TYR A 126 20.45 -1.41 4.96
CA TYR A 126 20.15 -1.36 3.52
C TYR A 126 20.35 0.03 2.92
N GLU A 127 20.55 1.08 3.74
CA GLU A 127 20.61 2.48 3.29
C GLU A 127 21.65 2.67 2.18
N GLN A 128 22.88 2.19 2.36
CA GLN A 128 23.92 2.33 1.34
C GLN A 128 23.58 1.60 0.04
N ALA A 129 22.99 0.41 0.12
CA ALA A 129 22.57 -0.32 -1.07
C ALA A 129 21.43 0.42 -1.81
N ILE A 130 20.51 1.06 -1.09
CA ILE A 130 19.46 1.89 -1.68
C ILE A 130 20.07 3.13 -2.38
N ILE A 131 21.06 3.78 -1.76
CA ILE A 131 21.79 4.89 -2.37
C ILE A 131 22.45 4.45 -3.69
N ASP A 132 23.17 3.33 -3.66
CA ASP A 132 23.93 2.81 -4.79
C ASP A 132 22.96 2.43 -5.94
N ASP A 133 21.91 1.65 -5.65
CA ASP A 133 20.91 1.23 -6.64
C ASP A 133 20.15 2.46 -7.20
N THR A 134 19.83 3.46 -6.38
CA THR A 134 19.20 4.73 -6.81
C THR A 134 20.09 5.47 -7.80
N ASN A 135 21.36 5.64 -7.46
CA ASN A 135 22.30 6.38 -8.31
C ASN A 135 22.59 5.63 -9.61
N GLU A 136 22.71 4.29 -9.58
CA GLU A 136 22.88 3.47 -10.78
C GLU A 136 21.68 3.64 -11.73
N LEU A 137 20.45 3.63 -11.21
CA LEU A 137 19.26 3.82 -12.04
C LEU A 137 19.20 5.24 -12.62
N ILE A 138 19.50 6.27 -11.83
CA ILE A 138 19.53 7.66 -12.32
C ILE A 138 20.56 7.84 -13.43
N ASP A 139 21.73 7.21 -13.34
CA ASP A 139 22.79 7.28 -14.34
C ASP A 139 22.34 6.79 -15.74
N ARG A 140 21.36 5.89 -15.81
CA ARG A 140 20.83 5.34 -17.07
C ARG A 140 20.08 6.38 -17.91
N PHE A 141 19.55 7.43 -17.28
CA PHE A 141 18.68 8.40 -17.95
C PHE A 141 19.05 9.88 -17.70
N ILE A 142 19.89 10.22 -16.73
CA ILE A 142 20.16 11.61 -16.36
C ILE A 142 20.63 12.48 -17.55
N ALA A 143 21.43 11.91 -18.46
CA ALA A 143 21.92 12.61 -19.64
C ALA A 143 20.85 12.87 -20.72
N LYS A 144 19.66 12.25 -20.59
CA LYS A 144 18.56 12.41 -21.55
C LYS A 144 17.73 13.68 -21.26
N GLY A 145 17.87 14.29 -20.06
CA GLY A 145 17.10 15.46 -19.64
C GLY A 145 15.63 15.15 -19.29
N GLY A 146 15.30 13.88 -19.08
CA GLY A 146 13.97 13.41 -18.69
C GLY A 146 13.86 11.89 -18.65
N CYS A 147 12.80 11.39 -18.03
CA CYS A 147 12.49 9.97 -17.95
C CYS A 147 10.98 9.71 -17.86
N GLU A 148 10.55 8.48 -18.12
CA GLU A 148 9.29 7.96 -17.65
C GLU A 148 9.55 7.36 -16.27
N PHE A 149 9.13 8.10 -15.22
CA PHE A 149 9.54 7.79 -13.83
C PHE A 149 9.16 6.38 -13.38
N ILE A 150 7.99 5.87 -13.77
CA ILE A 150 7.53 4.54 -13.34
C ILE A 150 8.38 3.45 -13.99
N ALA A 151 8.46 3.42 -15.33
CA ALA A 151 9.15 2.35 -16.05
C ALA A 151 10.68 2.44 -15.96
N ASP A 152 11.25 3.66 -15.94
CA ASP A 152 12.70 3.84 -15.92
C ASP A 152 13.31 3.74 -14.51
N PHE A 153 12.47 3.93 -13.44
CA PHE A 153 12.95 4.02 -12.06
C PHE A 153 12.01 3.41 -11.03
N GLY A 154 10.77 3.93 -10.91
CA GLY A 154 9.90 3.72 -9.75
C GLY A 154 9.44 2.27 -9.54
N SER A 155 9.21 1.49 -10.60
CA SER A 155 8.86 0.07 -10.52
C SER A 155 10.08 -0.83 -10.31
N ILE A 156 11.27 -0.38 -10.72
CA ILE A 156 12.49 -1.18 -10.68
C ILE A 156 13.10 -1.18 -9.28
N LEU A 157 13.23 0.00 -8.65
CA LEU A 157 13.99 0.17 -7.42
C LEU A 157 13.43 -0.64 -6.23
N PRO A 158 12.12 -0.60 -5.90
CA PRO A 158 11.61 -1.39 -4.78
C PRO A 158 11.81 -2.89 -4.97
N GLY A 159 11.71 -3.36 -6.20
CA GLY A 159 12.02 -4.74 -6.56
C GLY A 159 13.49 -5.09 -6.31
N LEU A 160 14.43 -4.22 -6.70
CA LEU A 160 15.86 -4.41 -6.41
C LEU A 160 16.10 -4.44 -4.90
N VAL A 161 15.58 -3.46 -4.16
CA VAL A 161 15.77 -3.38 -2.71
C VAL A 161 15.22 -4.63 -2.02
N PHE A 162 14.02 -5.04 -2.36
CA PHE A 162 13.35 -6.16 -1.68
C PHE A 162 13.96 -7.51 -2.09
N PHE A 163 13.99 -7.83 -3.36
CA PHE A 163 14.46 -9.15 -3.82
C PHE A 163 15.95 -9.36 -3.61
N LYS A 164 16.77 -8.36 -3.97
CA LYS A 164 18.23 -8.45 -3.88
C LYS A 164 18.71 -8.36 -2.44
N ASN A 165 18.27 -7.30 -1.72
CA ASN A 165 18.86 -6.96 -0.42
C ASN A 165 18.17 -7.67 0.74
N VAL A 166 16.83 -7.84 0.71
CA VAL A 166 16.08 -8.48 1.80
C VAL A 166 16.01 -10.00 1.64
N LEU A 167 15.68 -10.49 0.45
CA LEU A 167 15.52 -11.93 0.21
C LEU A 167 16.80 -12.62 -0.31
N GLY A 168 17.71 -11.90 -0.93
CA GLY A 168 18.91 -12.46 -1.52
C GLY A 168 18.62 -13.32 -2.75
N VAL A 169 17.63 -12.92 -3.55
CA VAL A 169 17.32 -13.50 -4.85
C VAL A 169 18.45 -13.19 -5.83
N PRO A 170 18.86 -14.15 -6.73
CA PRO A 170 19.86 -13.91 -7.75
C PRO A 170 19.51 -12.71 -8.64
N VAL A 171 20.49 -11.86 -8.94
CA VAL A 171 20.30 -10.61 -9.71
C VAL A 171 19.76 -10.89 -11.12
N ASP A 172 20.17 -12.01 -11.73
CA ASP A 172 19.74 -12.41 -13.08
C ASP A 172 18.23 -12.73 -13.16
N ASP A 173 17.62 -13.08 -12.03
CA ASP A 173 16.20 -13.40 -11.95
C ASP A 173 15.32 -12.15 -11.74
N LEU A 174 15.90 -11.01 -11.32
CA LEU A 174 15.16 -9.82 -10.91
C LEU A 174 14.29 -9.21 -12.03
N PRO A 175 14.76 -9.04 -13.29
CA PRO A 175 13.97 -8.32 -14.29
C PRO A 175 12.61 -8.97 -14.54
N TRP A 176 12.60 -10.29 -14.76
CA TRP A 176 11.34 -10.99 -15.04
C TRP A 176 10.48 -11.18 -13.78
N LEU A 177 11.09 -11.27 -12.59
CA LEU A 177 10.37 -11.45 -11.34
C LEU A 177 9.64 -10.16 -10.94
N VAL A 178 10.28 -9.00 -11.09
CA VAL A 178 9.67 -7.69 -10.88
C VAL A 178 8.50 -7.49 -11.86
N GLU A 179 8.72 -7.71 -13.15
CA GLU A 179 7.69 -7.64 -14.20
C GLU A 179 6.51 -8.58 -13.90
N SER A 180 6.79 -9.84 -13.55
CA SER A 180 5.75 -10.81 -13.25
C SER A 180 4.97 -10.45 -11.98
N ALA A 181 5.63 -9.91 -10.94
CA ALA A 181 4.96 -9.45 -9.74
C ALA A 181 4.07 -8.22 -10.00
N GLU A 182 4.47 -7.33 -10.90
CA GLU A 182 3.65 -6.21 -11.35
C GLU A 182 2.42 -6.70 -12.12
N LEU A 183 2.60 -7.56 -13.11
CA LEU A 183 1.51 -8.12 -13.92
C LEU A 183 0.54 -9.01 -13.08
N ALA A 184 1.03 -9.67 -12.05
CA ALA A 184 0.20 -10.39 -11.09
C ALA A 184 -0.78 -9.50 -10.32
N ASN A 185 -0.48 -8.18 -10.22
CA ASN A 185 -1.38 -7.22 -9.59
C ASN A 185 -2.34 -6.54 -10.60
N PHE A 186 -1.90 -6.30 -11.84
CA PHE A 186 -2.57 -5.35 -12.75
C PHE A 186 -3.01 -5.90 -14.09
N ALA A 187 -2.53 -7.07 -14.50
CA ALA A 187 -2.96 -7.67 -15.76
C ALA A 187 -4.46 -8.05 -15.73
N PRO A 188 -5.12 -8.17 -16.88
CA PRO A 188 -6.47 -8.75 -16.98
C PRO A 188 -6.52 -10.13 -16.31
N ASN A 189 -7.71 -10.53 -15.80
CA ASN A 189 -7.85 -11.69 -14.90
C ASN A 189 -7.14 -12.99 -15.38
N GLU A 190 -7.24 -13.36 -16.66
CA GLU A 190 -6.59 -14.58 -17.17
C GLU A 190 -5.07 -14.45 -17.20
N GLU A 191 -4.55 -13.32 -17.65
CA GLU A 191 -3.12 -13.02 -17.68
C GLU A 191 -2.56 -12.87 -16.27
N ARG A 192 -3.29 -12.22 -15.38
CA ARG A 192 -2.96 -12.08 -13.96
C ARG A 192 -2.68 -13.43 -13.30
N GLN A 193 -3.57 -14.41 -13.52
CA GLN A 193 -3.40 -15.74 -12.92
C GLN A 193 -2.12 -16.41 -13.39
N ILE A 194 -1.75 -16.27 -14.67
CA ILE A 194 -0.49 -16.81 -15.20
C ILE A 194 0.72 -16.24 -14.45
N HIS A 195 0.71 -14.94 -14.16
CA HIS A 195 1.81 -14.29 -13.44
C HIS A 195 1.82 -14.62 -11.94
N ILE A 196 0.66 -14.73 -11.30
CA ILE A 196 0.56 -15.24 -9.93
C ILE A 196 1.20 -16.65 -9.84
N ASP A 197 0.82 -17.55 -10.73
CA ASP A 197 1.33 -18.92 -10.75
C ASP A 197 2.84 -18.97 -10.99
N LYS A 198 3.37 -18.12 -11.88
CA LYS A 198 4.82 -18.00 -12.14
C LYS A 198 5.58 -17.54 -10.90
N VAL A 199 5.11 -16.46 -10.26
CA VAL A 199 5.76 -15.93 -9.04
C VAL A 199 5.71 -16.97 -7.93
N TRP A 200 4.56 -17.63 -7.73
CA TRP A 200 4.40 -18.68 -6.73
C TRP A 200 5.34 -19.84 -6.96
N ALA A 201 5.40 -20.37 -8.19
CA ALA A 201 6.28 -21.49 -8.55
C ALA A 201 7.77 -21.13 -8.39
N TYR A 202 8.16 -19.91 -8.73
CA TYR A 202 9.53 -19.44 -8.53
C TYR A 202 9.88 -19.38 -7.05
N LEU A 203 9.04 -18.75 -6.22
CA LEU A 203 9.30 -18.58 -4.80
C LEU A 203 9.29 -19.92 -4.05
N ASP A 204 8.43 -20.85 -4.44
CA ASP A 204 8.47 -22.25 -3.93
C ASP A 204 9.79 -22.93 -4.25
N ASN A 205 10.26 -22.83 -5.52
CA ASN A 205 11.56 -23.38 -5.90
C ASN A 205 12.72 -22.67 -5.19
N PHE A 206 12.69 -21.34 -5.12
CA PHE A 206 13.69 -20.55 -4.40
C PHE A 206 13.81 -21.02 -2.93
N LEU A 207 12.67 -21.17 -2.24
CA LEU A 207 12.65 -21.64 -0.87
C LEU A 207 13.19 -23.07 -0.73
N LYS A 208 12.85 -23.99 -1.65
CA LYS A 208 13.40 -25.35 -1.72
C LYS A 208 14.91 -25.38 -1.94
N GLN A 209 15.46 -24.52 -2.79
CA GLN A 209 16.91 -24.43 -3.01
C GLN A 209 17.59 -23.83 -1.77
N ARG A 210 16.99 -22.80 -1.19
CA ARG A 210 17.53 -22.14 0.01
C ARG A 210 17.61 -23.10 1.21
N ALA A 211 16.63 -24.00 1.34
CA ALA A 211 16.59 -25.03 2.40
C ALA A 211 17.76 -26.03 2.31
N LYS A 212 18.44 -26.15 1.17
CA LYS A 212 19.61 -27.06 0.99
C LYS A 212 20.94 -26.38 1.35
N LEU A 213 20.92 -25.07 1.57
CA LEU A 213 22.12 -24.28 1.85
C LEU A 213 22.27 -24.03 3.35
N PRO A 214 23.48 -23.72 3.83
CA PRO A 214 23.66 -23.28 5.22
C PRO A 214 22.83 -22.04 5.54
N PRO A 215 22.30 -21.93 6.76
CA PRO A 215 21.56 -20.76 7.21
C PRO A 215 22.41 -19.47 7.12
N ARG A 216 21.78 -18.36 6.75
CA ARG A 216 22.40 -17.01 6.70
C ARG A 216 21.97 -16.14 7.87
N GLY A 217 20.95 -16.55 8.63
CA GLY A 217 20.32 -15.77 9.70
C GLY A 217 19.39 -14.66 9.16
N ASP A 218 18.92 -14.82 7.94
CA ASP A 218 18.04 -13.87 7.25
C ASP A 218 16.54 -14.21 7.41
N MET A 219 15.69 -13.39 6.82
CA MET A 219 14.23 -13.59 6.84
C MET A 219 13.81 -14.92 6.19
N VAL A 220 14.52 -15.36 5.15
CA VAL A 220 14.22 -16.61 4.45
C VAL A 220 14.49 -17.80 5.37
N ASP A 221 15.52 -17.74 6.19
CA ASP A 221 15.78 -18.78 7.20
C ASP A 221 14.70 -18.81 8.29
N ALA A 222 14.18 -17.64 8.70
CA ALA A 222 13.06 -17.56 9.62
C ALA A 222 11.78 -18.19 9.04
N ILE A 223 11.50 -17.95 7.76
CA ILE A 223 10.38 -18.57 7.04
C ILE A 223 10.59 -20.10 6.93
N LEU A 224 11.79 -20.55 6.62
CA LEU A 224 12.14 -21.98 6.53
C LEU A 224 11.99 -22.69 7.87
N ALA A 225 12.40 -22.04 8.97
CA ALA A 225 12.18 -22.58 10.33
C ALA A 225 10.68 -22.75 10.62
N GLY A 226 9.86 -21.80 10.14
CA GLY A 226 8.42 -21.82 10.33
C GLY A 226 8.00 -21.53 11.78
N VAL A 227 6.72 -21.74 12.05
CA VAL A 227 6.10 -21.55 13.36
C VAL A 227 5.15 -22.69 13.67
N LYS A 228 4.69 -22.81 14.92
CA LYS A 228 3.63 -23.76 15.26
C LYS A 228 2.31 -23.33 14.62
N TYR A 229 1.71 -24.27 13.87
CA TYR A 229 0.37 -24.10 13.30
C TYR A 229 -0.71 -24.49 14.30
N THR A 230 -0.51 -25.63 14.97
CA THR A 230 -1.24 -26.10 16.16
C THR A 230 -0.26 -26.46 17.25
N GLU A 231 -0.73 -26.87 18.44
CA GLU A 231 0.16 -27.32 19.51
C GLU A 231 1.09 -28.45 19.06
N ASP A 232 0.58 -29.37 18.22
CA ASP A 232 1.29 -30.59 17.80
C ASP A 232 1.86 -30.50 16.38
N GLN A 233 1.54 -29.46 15.60
CA GLN A 233 1.93 -29.36 14.19
C GLN A 233 2.69 -28.07 13.89
N ASP A 234 3.80 -28.21 13.18
CA ASP A 234 4.51 -27.08 12.59
C ASP A 234 3.76 -26.57 11.34
N SER A 235 4.04 -25.33 10.96
CA SER A 235 3.48 -24.73 9.74
C SER A 235 3.79 -25.60 8.51
N PRO A 236 2.76 -25.96 7.71
CA PRO A 236 2.95 -26.68 6.45
C PRO A 236 3.89 -25.94 5.48
N TRP A 237 4.47 -26.69 4.54
CA TRP A 237 5.34 -26.10 3.51
C TRP A 237 4.63 -25.00 2.71
N GLU A 238 3.40 -25.26 2.33
CA GLU A 238 2.56 -24.33 1.55
C GLU A 238 2.33 -23.01 2.30
N HIS A 239 2.24 -23.02 3.63
CA HIS A 239 2.14 -21.80 4.43
C HIS A 239 3.45 -21.00 4.42
N LYS A 240 4.61 -21.68 4.41
CA LYS A 240 5.92 -21.01 4.30
C LYS A 240 6.09 -20.34 2.92
N VAL A 241 5.66 -21.01 1.87
CA VAL A 241 5.64 -20.43 0.52
C VAL A 241 4.69 -19.23 0.47
N SER A 242 3.50 -19.38 1.02
CA SER A 242 2.50 -18.31 1.10
C SER A 242 3.04 -17.07 1.83
N VAL A 243 3.73 -17.25 2.97
CA VAL A 243 4.39 -16.13 3.68
C VAL A 243 5.38 -15.41 2.78
N LEU A 244 6.20 -16.15 2.04
CA LEU A 244 7.18 -15.55 1.12
C LEU A 244 6.50 -14.81 -0.04
N VAL A 245 5.40 -15.33 -0.55
CA VAL A 245 4.58 -14.71 -1.61
C VAL A 245 3.92 -13.42 -1.10
N ASP A 246 3.32 -13.46 0.09
CA ASP A 246 2.64 -12.31 0.70
C ASP A 246 3.58 -11.12 0.89
N ILE A 247 4.74 -11.34 1.52
CA ILE A 247 5.73 -10.28 1.70
C ILE A 247 6.32 -9.78 0.38
N THR A 248 6.37 -10.63 -0.64
CA THR A 248 6.82 -10.26 -1.99
C THR A 248 5.84 -9.28 -2.64
N PHE A 249 4.56 -9.61 -2.68
CA PHE A 249 3.55 -8.71 -3.25
C PHE A 249 3.40 -7.40 -2.46
N GLY A 250 3.57 -7.45 -1.13
CA GLY A 250 3.52 -6.26 -0.29
C GLY A 250 4.70 -5.30 -0.49
N GLY A 251 5.87 -5.77 -0.95
CA GLY A 251 7.12 -5.02 -0.94
C GLY A 251 7.44 -4.21 -2.19
N ILE A 252 6.69 -4.31 -3.28
CA ILE A 252 7.06 -3.73 -4.59
C ILE A 252 6.23 -2.49 -4.91
N ASN A 253 5.00 -2.67 -5.33
CA ASN A 253 4.20 -1.62 -5.95
C ASN A 253 3.74 -0.53 -4.97
N THR A 254 3.57 -0.87 -3.69
CA THR A 254 3.13 0.10 -2.69
C THR A 254 4.14 1.23 -2.50
N THR A 255 5.43 0.92 -2.44
CA THR A 255 6.50 1.92 -2.33
C THR A 255 6.61 2.74 -3.61
N THR A 256 6.52 2.11 -4.79
CA THR A 256 6.49 2.78 -6.10
C THR A 256 5.44 3.90 -6.14
N TYR A 257 4.22 3.64 -5.67
CA TYR A 257 3.11 4.60 -5.80
C TYR A 257 3.22 5.79 -4.85
N VAL A 258 3.70 5.56 -3.63
CA VAL A 258 3.98 6.69 -2.72
C VAL A 258 5.12 7.53 -3.28
N LEU A 259 6.20 6.89 -3.76
CA LEU A 259 7.35 7.58 -4.32
C LEU A 259 6.98 8.40 -5.57
N ALA A 260 6.23 7.83 -6.50
CA ALA A 260 5.76 8.52 -7.69
C ALA A 260 4.88 9.73 -7.34
N SER A 261 4.01 9.57 -6.34
CA SER A 261 3.14 10.66 -5.88
C SER A 261 3.94 11.78 -5.21
N ALA A 262 4.98 11.43 -4.44
CA ALA A 262 5.90 12.40 -3.85
C ALA A 262 6.70 13.16 -4.93
N VAL A 263 7.25 12.45 -5.92
CA VAL A 263 7.98 13.07 -7.04
C VAL A 263 7.06 13.98 -7.86
N LYS A 264 5.83 13.55 -8.15
CA LYS A 264 4.84 14.40 -8.82
C LYS A 264 4.55 15.66 -8.01
N HIS A 265 4.30 15.50 -6.70
CA HIS A 265 4.07 16.67 -5.82
C HIS A 265 5.23 17.65 -5.87
N LEU A 266 6.46 17.17 -5.74
CA LEU A 266 7.66 18.01 -5.79
C LEU A 266 7.92 18.63 -7.17
N ALA A 267 7.51 17.98 -8.26
CA ALA A 267 7.54 18.52 -9.61
C ALA A 267 6.56 19.70 -9.80
N GLU A 268 5.41 19.64 -9.14
CA GLU A 268 4.34 20.64 -9.22
C GLU A 268 4.48 21.74 -8.15
N ASN A 269 5.25 21.52 -7.08
CA ASN A 269 5.45 22.44 -5.96
C ASN A 269 6.94 22.77 -5.76
N PRO A 270 7.49 23.71 -6.56
CA PRO A 270 8.92 24.04 -6.54
C PRO A 270 9.41 24.59 -5.18
N GLU A 271 8.53 25.23 -4.39
CA GLU A 271 8.86 25.72 -3.06
C GLU A 271 9.13 24.57 -2.08
N ASP A 272 8.26 23.54 -2.07
CA ASP A 272 8.44 22.33 -1.27
C ASP A 272 9.70 21.56 -1.68
N ARG A 273 9.94 21.47 -3.00
CA ARG A 273 11.13 20.85 -3.56
C ARG A 273 12.41 21.54 -3.09
N ALA A 274 12.47 22.87 -3.23
CA ALA A 274 13.62 23.67 -2.81
C ALA A 274 13.83 23.58 -1.29
N PHE A 275 12.75 23.56 -0.50
CA PHE A 275 12.82 23.41 0.94
C PHE A 275 13.45 22.07 1.33
N LEU A 276 12.97 20.94 0.77
CA LEU A 276 13.52 19.61 1.11
C LEU A 276 14.95 19.42 0.60
N ALA A 277 15.31 20.00 -0.55
CA ALA A 277 16.69 19.99 -1.03
C ALA A 277 17.64 20.74 -0.08
N ALA A 278 17.19 21.84 0.52
CA ALA A 278 17.97 22.65 1.47
C ALA A 278 17.97 22.07 2.90
N ASN A 279 16.99 21.23 3.26
CA ASN A 279 16.77 20.69 4.60
C ASN A 279 16.58 19.16 4.58
N PRO A 280 17.64 18.37 4.30
CA PRO A 280 17.53 16.91 4.20
C PRO A 280 17.05 16.22 5.49
N ASP A 281 17.25 16.82 6.65
CA ASP A 281 16.76 16.36 7.95
C ASP A 281 15.23 16.40 8.07
N LYS A 282 14.55 17.18 7.24
CA LYS A 282 13.09 17.26 7.18
C LYS A 282 12.46 16.17 6.31
N MET A 283 13.26 15.43 5.54
CA MET A 283 12.76 14.41 4.61
C MET A 283 11.91 13.34 5.31
N VAL A 284 12.31 12.91 6.51
CA VAL A 284 11.56 11.89 7.26
C VAL A 284 10.14 12.36 7.59
N GLY A 285 9.95 13.61 8.00
CA GLY A 285 8.62 14.20 8.23
C GLY A 285 7.80 14.30 6.94
N ALA A 286 8.43 14.75 5.85
CA ALA A 286 7.77 14.84 4.55
C ALA A 286 7.32 13.48 4.03
N VAL A 287 8.09 12.41 4.26
CA VAL A 287 7.71 11.03 3.87
C VAL A 287 6.46 10.56 4.63
N GLU A 288 6.30 10.90 5.94
CA GLU A 288 5.07 10.59 6.67
C GLU A 288 3.86 11.31 6.05
N GLU A 289 4.03 12.57 5.64
CA GLU A 289 2.96 13.32 5.00
C GLU A 289 2.62 12.79 3.60
N PHE A 290 3.62 12.43 2.79
CA PHE A 290 3.38 11.78 1.50
C PHE A 290 2.68 10.43 1.68
N ALA A 291 3.13 9.62 2.63
CA ALA A 291 2.46 8.35 2.94
C ALA A 291 1.02 8.57 3.40
N ARG A 292 0.75 9.58 4.25
CA ARG A 292 -0.60 9.93 4.69
C ARG A 292 -1.50 10.31 3.52
N MET A 293 -1.00 11.17 2.63
CA MET A 293 -1.81 11.73 1.53
C MET A 293 -2.02 10.77 0.36
N PHE A 294 -1.08 9.85 0.14
CA PHE A 294 -1.06 8.95 -1.01
C PHE A 294 -1.01 7.48 -0.61
N PRO A 295 -1.96 6.99 0.22
CA PRO A 295 -1.99 5.58 0.59
C PRO A 295 -2.23 4.72 -0.65
N PRO A 296 -1.30 3.81 -0.98
CA PRO A 296 -1.39 3.01 -2.19
C PRO A 296 -2.44 1.91 -2.08
N ILE A 297 -2.67 1.37 -0.88
CA ILE A 297 -3.77 0.44 -0.61
C ILE A 297 -5.01 1.27 -0.27
N VAL A 298 -6.03 1.16 -1.11
CA VAL A 298 -7.27 1.93 -0.97
C VAL A 298 -8.02 1.53 0.28
N GLY A 299 -8.11 0.24 0.54
CA GLY A 299 -8.72 -0.32 1.74
C GLY A 299 -8.44 -1.82 1.87
N MET A 300 -8.64 -2.36 3.06
CA MET A 300 -8.46 -3.78 3.37
C MET A 300 -9.72 -4.35 3.97
N GLY A 301 -10.07 -5.56 3.55
CA GLY A 301 -11.29 -6.22 3.98
C GLY A 301 -11.17 -6.99 5.29
N ARG A 302 -12.31 -7.17 5.95
CA ARG A 302 -12.49 -8.00 7.14
C ARG A 302 -13.84 -8.69 7.09
N SER A 303 -13.93 -9.89 7.62
CA SER A 303 -15.21 -10.58 7.84
C SER A 303 -15.71 -10.31 9.25
N CYS A 304 -16.96 -9.89 9.39
CA CYS A 304 -17.57 -9.67 10.69
C CYS A 304 -17.93 -11.01 11.34
N THR A 305 -17.51 -11.25 12.60
CA THR A 305 -17.70 -12.52 13.31
C THR A 305 -18.91 -12.50 14.25
N ARG A 306 -19.55 -11.35 14.42
CA ARG A 306 -20.73 -11.14 15.27
C ARG A 306 -21.44 -9.83 14.90
N ASP A 307 -22.69 -9.69 15.29
CA ASP A 307 -23.42 -8.43 15.13
C ASP A 307 -22.72 -7.30 15.86
N VAL A 308 -22.57 -6.18 15.20
CA VAL A 308 -21.93 -4.96 15.73
C VAL A 308 -22.52 -3.72 15.07
N GLU A 309 -22.34 -2.55 15.69
CA GLU A 309 -22.72 -1.25 15.13
C GLU A 309 -21.47 -0.39 14.89
N ILE A 310 -21.40 0.25 13.71
CA ILE A 310 -20.35 1.19 13.34
C ILE A 310 -21.01 2.49 12.86
N ALA A 311 -20.71 3.59 13.50
CA ALA A 311 -21.26 4.92 13.21
C ALA A 311 -22.81 4.93 13.05
N GLY A 312 -23.53 4.14 13.87
CA GLY A 312 -24.98 4.01 13.82
C GLY A 312 -25.51 3.02 12.77
N THR A 313 -24.64 2.39 11.97
CA THR A 313 -25.00 1.37 10.98
C THR A 313 -24.86 -0.02 11.57
N PRO A 314 -25.92 -0.85 11.56
CA PRO A 314 -25.85 -2.23 12.02
C PRO A 314 -25.11 -3.11 10.98
N ILE A 315 -24.03 -3.73 11.41
CA ILE A 315 -23.24 -4.72 10.65
C ILE A 315 -23.54 -6.09 11.23
N LYS A 316 -23.85 -7.05 10.38
CA LYS A 316 -24.25 -8.40 10.81
C LYS A 316 -23.07 -9.37 10.82
N GLU A 317 -23.20 -10.44 11.62
CA GLU A 317 -22.31 -11.58 11.51
C GLU A 317 -22.33 -12.13 10.08
N GLY A 318 -21.14 -12.32 9.51
CA GLY A 318 -20.95 -12.76 8.14
C GLY A 318 -20.79 -11.63 7.13
N ASP A 319 -21.17 -10.40 7.45
CA ASP A 319 -20.94 -9.25 6.58
C ASP A 319 -19.44 -9.04 6.33
N PHE A 320 -19.12 -8.51 5.16
CA PHE A 320 -17.77 -8.08 4.82
C PHE A 320 -17.66 -6.56 4.96
N VAL A 321 -16.59 -6.09 5.57
CA VAL A 321 -16.31 -4.68 5.75
C VAL A 321 -14.97 -4.33 5.12
N MET A 322 -14.89 -3.21 4.41
CA MET A 322 -13.66 -2.65 3.85
C MET A 322 -13.26 -1.41 4.66
N ILE A 323 -12.10 -1.44 5.30
CA ILE A 323 -11.56 -0.28 6.03
C ILE A 323 -10.78 0.60 5.06
N ALA A 324 -11.29 1.81 4.82
CA ALA A 324 -10.78 2.75 3.83
C ALA A 324 -9.56 3.52 4.35
N TYR A 325 -8.36 3.01 4.15
CA TYR A 325 -7.13 3.72 4.52
C TYR A 325 -6.98 5.06 3.80
N SER A 326 -7.40 5.10 2.53
CA SER A 326 -7.39 6.31 1.71
C SER A 326 -8.29 7.41 2.26
N ALA A 327 -9.50 7.07 2.73
CA ALA A 327 -10.42 8.02 3.33
C ALA A 327 -9.96 8.45 4.73
N SER A 328 -9.61 7.49 5.59
CA SER A 328 -9.25 7.75 6.98
C SER A 328 -8.06 8.68 7.15
N SER A 329 -7.13 8.65 6.20
CA SER A 329 -5.95 9.54 6.17
C SER A 329 -6.29 10.99 5.80
N ARG A 330 -7.50 11.23 5.29
CA ARG A 330 -8.04 12.55 4.92
C ARG A 330 -9.17 13.03 5.84
N ASP A 331 -9.44 12.32 6.93
CA ASP A 331 -10.53 12.69 7.84
C ASP A 331 -10.20 13.96 8.62
N PRO A 332 -10.97 15.06 8.40
CA PRO A 332 -10.72 16.34 9.08
C PRO A 332 -10.98 16.29 10.59
N ARG A 333 -11.63 15.22 11.11
CA ARG A 333 -11.79 15.01 12.55
C ARG A 333 -10.49 14.57 13.22
N GLY A 334 -9.60 13.93 12.46
CA GLY A 334 -8.31 13.42 12.95
C GLY A 334 -7.12 14.30 12.59
N VAL A 335 -7.21 15.08 11.51
CA VAL A 335 -6.10 15.88 10.96
C VAL A 335 -6.63 17.22 10.47
N GLU A 336 -6.11 18.31 10.97
CA GLU A 336 -6.42 19.65 10.47
C GLU A 336 -5.91 19.83 9.03
N ASN A 337 -6.72 20.43 8.14
CA ASN A 337 -6.43 20.58 6.72
C ASN A 337 -6.03 19.24 6.06
N ALA A 338 -6.79 18.18 6.37
CA ALA A 338 -6.46 16.80 6.05
C ALA A 338 -6.34 16.52 4.54
N SER A 339 -7.02 17.28 3.68
CA SER A 339 -7.03 17.12 2.22
C SER A 339 -5.84 17.78 1.50
N VAL A 340 -4.95 18.46 2.24
CA VAL A 340 -3.80 19.18 1.68
C VAL A 340 -2.49 18.52 2.11
N VAL A 341 -1.55 18.37 1.16
CA VAL A 341 -0.16 17.99 1.49
C VAL A 341 0.52 19.17 2.17
N ASP A 342 1.05 18.94 3.35
CA ASP A 342 1.81 19.92 4.11
C ASP A 342 3.10 19.29 4.65
N ILE A 343 4.19 19.46 3.91
CA ILE A 343 5.50 18.88 4.26
C ILE A 343 6.11 19.47 5.54
N HIS A 344 5.54 20.56 6.07
CA HIS A 344 5.95 21.19 7.32
C HIS A 344 5.13 20.66 8.51
N ARG A 345 4.12 19.82 8.24
CA ARG A 345 3.28 19.24 9.29
C ARG A 345 4.11 18.37 10.23
N GLU A 346 3.89 18.56 11.53
CA GLU A 346 4.37 17.57 12.49
C GLU A 346 3.69 16.21 12.20
N PRO A 347 4.42 15.08 12.28
CA PRO A 347 3.86 13.78 11.98
C PRO A 347 2.58 13.47 12.77
N VAL A 348 1.50 13.17 12.07
CA VAL A 348 0.21 12.80 12.66
C VAL A 348 -0.08 11.32 12.42
N PRO A 349 -0.85 10.66 13.30
CA PRO A 349 -1.24 9.28 13.07
C PRO A 349 -2.03 9.13 11.77
N HIS A 350 -1.60 8.20 10.91
CA HIS A 350 -2.30 7.81 9.69
C HIS A 350 -2.28 6.28 9.54
N TYR A 351 -3.17 5.75 8.70
CA TYR A 351 -3.34 4.30 8.56
C TYR A 351 -2.90 3.74 7.21
N THR A 352 -2.05 4.45 6.49
CA THR A 352 -1.43 3.95 5.24
C THR A 352 -0.68 2.64 5.45
N PHE A 353 -0.08 2.47 6.61
CA PHE A 353 0.59 1.23 7.02
C PHE A 353 -0.32 0.32 7.86
N GLY A 354 -1.63 0.52 7.85
CA GLY A 354 -2.58 -0.21 8.67
C GLY A 354 -2.42 0.05 10.17
N ALA A 355 -3.19 -0.70 10.97
CA ALA A 355 -3.16 -0.68 12.43
C ALA A 355 -3.42 -2.08 13.01
N GLY A 356 -3.21 -2.22 14.32
CA GLY A 356 -3.45 -3.49 15.03
C GLY A 356 -2.50 -4.61 14.64
N PRO A 357 -2.93 -5.88 14.74
CA PRO A 357 -2.09 -7.04 14.47
C PRO A 357 -1.50 -7.05 13.05
N HIS A 358 -2.25 -6.54 12.07
CA HIS A 358 -1.89 -6.50 10.65
C HIS A 358 -1.17 -5.21 10.21
N ARG A 359 -0.67 -4.40 11.15
CA ARG A 359 0.15 -3.24 10.78
C ARG A 359 1.31 -3.67 9.89
N CYS A 360 1.54 -2.93 8.79
CA CYS A 360 2.53 -3.24 7.76
C CYS A 360 3.91 -3.60 8.36
N ILE A 361 4.41 -4.77 8.00
CA ILE A 361 5.73 -5.25 8.44
C ILE A 361 6.87 -4.48 7.78
N GLY A 362 6.68 -4.08 6.50
CA GLY A 362 7.65 -3.35 5.70
C GLY A 362 7.72 -1.85 5.98
N SER A 363 6.92 -1.33 6.91
CA SER A 363 6.78 0.12 7.12
C SER A 363 8.10 0.86 7.42
N ASN A 364 9.07 0.21 8.05
CA ASN A 364 10.39 0.82 8.30
C ASN A 364 11.23 0.85 7.01
N LEU A 365 11.18 -0.22 6.21
CA LEU A 365 11.90 -0.30 4.94
C LEU A 365 11.35 0.72 3.95
N ALA A 366 10.03 0.80 3.77
CA ALA A 366 9.39 1.75 2.88
C ALA A 366 9.76 3.21 3.23
N ARG A 367 9.75 3.56 4.52
CA ARG A 367 10.16 4.90 4.97
C ARG A 367 11.61 5.23 4.64
N LEU A 368 12.51 4.30 4.94
CA LEU A 368 13.92 4.48 4.61
C LEU A 368 14.12 4.63 3.11
N GLU A 369 13.51 3.73 2.34
CA GLU A 369 13.62 3.71 0.89
C GLU A 369 13.13 5.02 0.28
N ILE A 370 11.90 5.45 0.58
CA ILE A 370 11.33 6.69 0.06
C ILE A 370 12.19 7.89 0.45
N ALA A 371 12.63 7.99 1.71
CA ALA A 371 13.45 9.11 2.17
C ALA A 371 14.80 9.15 1.44
N THR A 372 15.50 8.02 1.36
CA THR A 372 16.81 7.92 0.70
C THR A 372 16.71 8.26 -0.78
N VAL A 373 15.71 7.70 -1.46
CA VAL A 373 15.48 7.96 -2.89
C VAL A 373 15.20 9.42 -3.16
N LEU A 374 14.29 10.05 -2.41
CA LEU A 374 13.98 11.47 -2.59
C LEU A 374 15.20 12.37 -2.31
N GLN A 375 16.02 12.03 -1.31
CA GLN A 375 17.26 12.76 -1.04
C GLN A 375 18.27 12.63 -2.20
N GLU A 376 18.50 11.42 -2.71
CA GLU A 376 19.41 11.21 -3.84
C GLU A 376 18.87 11.83 -5.14
N TRP A 377 17.56 11.72 -5.38
CA TRP A 377 16.90 12.38 -6.52
C TRP A 377 17.11 13.88 -6.49
N LEU A 378 16.83 14.54 -5.37
CA LEU A 378 16.98 16.00 -5.22
C LEU A 378 18.43 16.46 -5.33
N LYS A 379 19.41 15.65 -4.92
CA LYS A 379 20.84 15.95 -5.12
C LYS A 379 21.24 15.91 -6.58
N ARG A 380 20.73 14.94 -7.34
CA ARG A 380 21.11 14.66 -8.73
C ARG A 380 20.29 15.47 -9.74
N ILE A 381 19.03 15.71 -9.43
CA ILE A 381 18.03 16.37 -10.27
C ILE A 381 17.30 17.40 -9.40
N PRO A 382 17.96 18.53 -9.03
CA PRO A 382 17.38 19.52 -8.13
C PRO A 382 16.21 20.31 -8.74
N GLU A 383 16.20 20.46 -10.08
CA GLU A 383 15.16 21.16 -10.82
C GLU A 383 14.49 20.20 -11.79
N PHE A 384 13.19 19.98 -11.64
CA PHE A 384 12.41 19.11 -12.52
C PHE A 384 10.93 19.50 -12.52
N SER A 385 10.21 19.07 -13.53
CA SER A 385 8.79 19.32 -13.69
C SER A 385 8.10 18.13 -14.37
N VAL A 386 6.78 18.03 -14.22
CA VAL A 386 5.98 17.14 -15.07
C VAL A 386 6.08 17.65 -16.50
N LYS A 387 6.34 16.75 -17.45
CA LYS A 387 6.50 17.11 -18.88
C LYS A 387 5.26 17.84 -19.39
N PRO A 388 5.41 19.06 -19.98
CA PRO A 388 4.29 19.81 -20.50
C PRO A 388 3.47 19.01 -21.52
N GLY A 389 2.16 18.97 -21.30
CA GLY A 389 1.21 18.24 -22.17
C GLY A 389 1.10 16.74 -21.88
N SER A 390 1.94 16.18 -21.02
CA SER A 390 1.69 14.82 -20.52
C SER A 390 0.64 14.85 -19.40
N LYS A 391 -0.14 13.76 -19.30
CA LYS A 391 -1.08 13.55 -18.19
C LYS A 391 -0.64 12.29 -17.44
N PRO A 392 -0.44 12.35 -16.11
CA PRO A 392 -0.24 11.15 -15.33
C PRO A 392 -1.40 10.17 -15.50
N GLU A 393 -1.07 8.90 -15.66
CA GLU A 393 -2.07 7.83 -15.74
C GLU A 393 -2.15 7.10 -14.40
N TYR A 394 -3.37 6.72 -14.01
CA TYR A 394 -3.61 6.08 -12.71
C TYR A 394 -4.27 4.73 -12.89
N ILE A 395 -3.92 3.80 -12.02
CA ILE A 395 -4.70 2.61 -11.78
C ILE A 395 -5.59 2.83 -10.56
N THR A 396 -6.81 2.30 -10.63
CA THR A 396 -7.78 2.32 -9.53
C THR A 396 -8.26 0.90 -9.28
N GLY A 397 -8.43 0.57 -8.01
CA GLY A 397 -8.84 -0.74 -7.55
C GLY A 397 -8.34 -0.94 -6.12
N PHE A 398 -7.98 -2.16 -5.77
CA PHE A 398 -7.34 -2.48 -4.48
C PHE A 398 -6.08 -1.64 -4.24
N LEU A 399 -5.26 -1.48 -5.26
CA LEU A 399 -4.14 -0.53 -5.29
C LEU A 399 -4.53 0.70 -6.12
N ARG A 400 -4.14 1.88 -5.63
CA ARG A 400 -4.23 3.14 -6.34
C ARG A 400 -2.84 3.77 -6.46
N GLY A 401 -2.42 4.03 -7.69
CA GLY A 401 -1.14 4.64 -7.95
C GLY A 401 -1.00 5.10 -9.40
N MET A 402 0.09 5.78 -9.69
CA MET A 402 0.43 6.19 -11.04
C MET A 402 1.12 5.05 -11.78
N THR A 403 0.65 4.78 -13.01
CA THR A 403 1.26 3.83 -13.94
C THR A 403 2.11 4.52 -14.99
N LYS A 404 2.02 5.87 -15.08
CA LYS A 404 2.84 6.69 -15.97
C LYS A 404 3.05 8.08 -15.40
N LEU A 405 4.31 8.52 -15.39
CA LEU A 405 4.70 9.86 -14.94
C LEU A 405 5.94 10.35 -15.74
N GLU A 406 5.74 11.19 -16.74
CA GLU A 406 6.86 11.77 -17.51
C GLU A 406 7.43 13.00 -16.80
N ILE A 407 8.72 12.97 -16.47
CA ILE A 407 9.47 14.04 -15.79
C ILE A 407 10.56 14.57 -16.71
N LEU A 408 10.76 15.90 -16.67
CA LEU A 408 11.83 16.62 -17.38
C LEU A 408 12.63 17.50 -16.41
N TRP A 409 13.92 17.66 -16.69
CA TRP A 409 14.85 18.57 -16.00
C TRP A 409 15.79 19.29 -16.95
#